data_97df1dafa7179a4ad2110be30cbebed6
#
_entry.id   97df1dafa7179a4ad2110be30cbebed6
#
_cell.length_a   1.000
_cell.length_b   1.000
_cell.length_c   1.000
_cell.angle_alpha   90.00
_cell.angle_beta   90.00
_cell.angle_gamma   90.00
#
_symmetry.space_group_name_H-M   'P 1'
#
loop_
_entity.id
_entity.type
_entity.pdbx_description
1 polymer ?
#
loop_
_entity_poly.entity_id
_entity_poly.type
_entity_poly.pdbx_seq_one_letter_code
_entity_poly.pdbx_strand_id
1 'polypeptide(L)'
;FTYMAIINTGILIIAFKKYWKPLYYAAFGLTWLIYLLWYAFQYLTNQHFGLALTFLTIFFALFYVTALAYKLVKKEKFAFPDIVLLLINSFIFFGIGYTLLNDHETTNQLLGLFTLLNAIVHFMVSAVIYRQKLADRNLFYLVSGLVLTFITIAIPVQLNGNWVTLLWVAEAALLFWIGRTQNVPVYEKLSYILMMLAFFSILQDWGSVYYSYYTEAPDSRITPLFNIHFLSSLLFISAFGFINMLNQNKKYPSPFVSKKIISKVVAFAIPAILLFTLYYAFRIEIETYWNQ
;
A
#
# COMPACT_ATOMS: atom_id res chain seq x y z
N PHE A 1 19.85 -7.80 22.44
CA PHE A 1 18.55 -7.16 22.17
C PHE A 1 17.68 -7.05 23.42
N THR A 2 17.64 -8.05 24.28
CA THR A 2 16.85 -8.01 25.52
C THR A 2 17.12 -6.76 26.37
N TYR A 3 18.40 -6.41 26.55
CA TYR A 3 18.78 -5.19 27.27
C TYR A 3 18.24 -3.91 26.60
N MET A 4 18.31 -3.84 25.28
CA MET A 4 17.73 -2.72 24.52
C MET A 4 16.20 -2.63 24.69
N ALA A 5 15.51 -3.78 24.68
CA ALA A 5 14.06 -3.82 24.92
C ALA A 5 13.69 -3.33 26.32
N ILE A 6 14.49 -3.69 27.35
CA ILE A 6 14.29 -3.22 28.74
C ILE A 6 14.48 -1.70 28.83
N ILE A 7 15.54 -1.15 28.24
CA ILE A 7 15.79 0.30 28.23
C ILE A 7 14.64 1.03 27.51
N ASN A 8 14.23 0.56 26.33
CA ASN A 8 13.15 1.17 25.57
C ASN A 8 11.80 1.08 26.29
N THR A 9 11.56 0.01 27.04
CA THR A 9 10.38 -0.11 27.91
C THR A 9 10.44 0.92 29.05
N GLY A 10 11.60 1.17 29.64
CA GLY A 10 11.81 2.25 30.60
C GLY A 10 11.49 3.63 30.02
N ILE A 11 11.95 3.87 28.80
CA ILE A 11 11.64 5.14 28.08
C ILE A 11 10.14 5.27 27.82
N LEU A 12 9.45 4.19 27.45
CA LEU A 12 7.99 4.16 27.30
C LEU A 12 7.29 4.54 28.60
N ILE A 13 7.68 3.96 29.72
CA ILE A 13 7.10 4.28 31.04
C ILE A 13 7.30 5.74 31.41
N ILE A 14 8.50 6.28 31.15
CA ILE A 14 8.78 7.70 31.38
C ILE A 14 7.94 8.58 30.45
N ALA A 15 7.72 8.18 29.20
CA ALA A 15 6.94 8.93 28.21
C ALA A 15 5.48 9.13 28.61
N PHE A 16 4.88 8.26 29.43
CA PHE A 16 3.53 8.50 29.99
C PHE A 16 3.49 9.71 30.96
N LYS A 17 4.59 10.02 31.64
CA LYS A 17 4.69 11.14 32.58
C LYS A 17 5.24 12.40 31.87
N LYS A 18 6.31 12.26 31.12
CA LYS A 18 7.01 13.35 30.44
C LYS A 18 7.63 12.85 29.14
N TYR A 19 7.16 13.38 28.03
CA TYR A 19 7.73 13.08 26.71
C TYR A 19 9.01 13.88 26.47
N TRP A 20 10.16 13.23 26.67
CA TRP A 20 11.47 13.84 26.43
C TRP A 20 11.93 13.50 25.01
N LYS A 21 11.61 14.38 24.06
CA LYS A 21 11.87 14.19 22.62
C LYS A 21 13.31 13.78 22.28
N PRO A 22 14.38 14.43 22.80
CA PRO A 22 15.74 14.03 22.47
C PRO A 22 16.07 12.59 22.88
N LEU A 23 15.60 12.16 24.06
CA LEU A 23 15.78 10.80 24.52
C LEU A 23 15.06 9.79 23.63
N TYR A 24 13.83 10.08 23.25
CA TYR A 24 13.05 9.24 22.35
C TYR A 24 13.72 9.11 20.97
N TYR A 25 14.18 10.22 20.39
CA TYR A 25 14.84 10.22 19.07
C TYR A 25 16.17 9.46 19.10
N ALA A 26 16.98 9.65 20.16
CA ALA A 26 18.23 8.93 20.34
C ALA A 26 17.99 7.41 20.52
N ALA A 27 17.04 7.04 21.36
CA ALA A 27 16.67 5.63 21.58
C ALA A 27 16.17 4.98 20.28
N PHE A 28 15.31 5.65 19.54
CA PHE A 28 14.82 5.19 18.23
C PHE A 28 15.98 4.98 17.25
N GLY A 29 16.80 6.01 17.03
CA GLY A 29 17.90 5.94 16.08
C GLY A 29 18.93 4.88 16.42
N LEU A 30 19.36 4.81 17.68
CA LEU A 30 20.33 3.81 18.13
C LEU A 30 19.80 2.38 18.08
N THR A 31 18.56 2.16 18.49
CA THR A 31 17.95 0.83 18.44
C THR A 31 17.85 0.30 17.01
N TRP A 32 17.30 1.08 16.09
CA TRP A 32 17.18 0.68 14.70
C TRP A 32 18.55 0.56 14.02
N LEU A 33 19.49 1.47 14.31
CA LEU A 33 20.85 1.37 13.77
C LEU A 33 21.53 0.06 14.18
N ILE A 34 21.51 -0.27 15.49
CA ILE A 34 22.13 -1.50 16.00
C ILE A 34 21.44 -2.74 15.43
N TYR A 35 20.10 -2.73 15.36
CA TYR A 35 19.35 -3.84 14.81
C TYR A 35 19.63 -4.04 13.30
N LEU A 36 19.66 -2.97 12.52
CA LEU A 36 19.94 -2.99 11.08
C LEU A 36 21.38 -3.46 10.80
N LEU A 37 22.36 -2.96 11.56
CA LEU A 37 23.75 -3.41 11.41
C LEU A 37 23.91 -4.90 11.74
N TRP A 38 23.27 -5.36 12.82
CA TRP A 38 23.27 -6.78 13.14
C TRP A 38 22.59 -7.60 12.04
N TYR A 39 21.45 -7.15 11.55
CA TYR A 39 20.73 -7.81 10.47
C TYR A 39 21.57 -7.90 9.18
N ALA A 40 22.25 -6.81 8.82
CA ALA A 40 23.05 -6.76 7.60
C ALA A 40 24.33 -7.61 7.66
N PHE A 41 24.96 -7.74 8.83
CA PHE A 41 26.29 -8.37 8.95
C PHE A 41 26.33 -9.70 9.68
N GLN A 42 25.34 -10.03 10.52
CA GLN A 42 25.38 -11.20 11.39
C GLN A 42 24.13 -12.08 11.31
N TYR A 43 23.11 -11.66 10.55
CA TYR A 43 21.89 -12.45 10.43
C TYR A 43 22.11 -13.71 9.58
N LEU A 44 21.69 -14.86 10.11
CA LEU A 44 21.65 -16.15 9.42
C LEU A 44 20.24 -16.70 9.52
N THR A 45 19.58 -16.93 8.37
CA THR A 45 18.16 -17.31 8.30
C THR A 45 17.83 -18.52 9.16
N ASN A 46 18.62 -19.58 9.08
CA ASN A 46 18.34 -20.83 9.79
C ASN A 46 18.57 -20.78 11.32
N GLN A 47 19.32 -19.80 11.82
CA GLN A 47 19.66 -19.70 13.23
C GLN A 47 18.97 -18.54 13.95
N HIS A 48 18.78 -17.44 13.25
CA HIS A 48 18.39 -16.19 13.86
C HIS A 48 16.96 -15.72 13.52
N PHE A 49 16.22 -16.47 12.68
CA PHE A 49 14.89 -16.08 12.23
C PHE A 49 13.92 -15.69 13.35
N GLY A 50 13.74 -16.60 14.32
CA GLY A 50 12.83 -16.37 15.45
C GLY A 50 13.25 -15.18 16.31
N LEU A 51 14.56 -15.04 16.57
CA LEU A 51 15.12 -13.93 17.33
C LEU A 51 14.93 -12.61 16.58
N ALA A 52 15.22 -12.59 15.28
CA ALA A 52 15.05 -11.42 14.43
C ALA A 52 13.59 -10.94 14.42
N LEU A 53 12.65 -11.83 14.09
CA LEU A 53 11.23 -11.49 14.00
C LEU A 53 10.67 -11.04 15.37
N THR A 54 11.08 -11.69 16.46
CA THR A 54 10.64 -11.33 17.82
C THR A 54 11.09 -9.91 18.19
N PHE A 55 12.37 -9.58 18.04
CA PHE A 55 12.86 -8.25 18.40
C PHE A 55 12.44 -7.16 17.43
N LEU A 56 12.29 -7.48 16.14
CA LEU A 56 11.67 -6.60 15.17
C LEU A 56 10.27 -6.15 15.62
N THR A 57 9.45 -7.13 16.04
CA THR A 57 8.08 -6.87 16.51
C THR A 57 8.06 -6.09 17.83
N ILE A 58 8.94 -6.45 18.79
CA ILE A 58 9.05 -5.75 20.06
C ILE A 58 9.46 -4.28 19.85
N PHE A 59 10.48 -4.02 19.05
CA PHE A 59 10.94 -2.64 18.82
C PHE A 59 9.91 -1.82 18.07
N PHE A 60 9.29 -2.39 17.03
CA PHE A 60 8.17 -1.74 16.33
C PHE A 60 7.07 -1.35 17.32
N ALA A 61 6.59 -2.29 18.14
CA ALA A 61 5.51 -2.04 19.09
C ALA A 61 5.87 -1.00 20.14
N LEU A 62 7.09 -1.09 20.73
CA LEU A 62 7.56 -0.13 21.72
C LEU A 62 7.62 1.28 21.18
N PHE A 63 8.22 1.51 20.00
CA PHE A 63 8.32 2.84 19.43
C PHE A 63 6.97 3.35 18.91
N TYR A 64 6.14 2.47 18.36
CA TYR A 64 4.81 2.83 17.91
C TYR A 64 3.92 3.27 19.08
N VAL A 65 3.90 2.48 20.17
CA VAL A 65 3.14 2.82 21.38
C VAL A 65 3.71 4.07 22.06
N THR A 66 5.03 4.20 22.17
CA THR A 66 5.66 5.40 22.78
C THR A 66 5.31 6.68 22.03
N ALA A 67 5.34 6.65 20.70
CA ALA A 67 4.97 7.79 19.87
C ALA A 67 3.50 8.21 20.05
N LEU A 68 2.61 7.24 20.23
CA LEU A 68 1.17 7.48 20.36
C LEU A 68 0.75 7.79 21.79
N ALA A 69 1.26 7.04 22.78
CA ALA A 69 0.76 7.03 24.14
C ALA A 69 0.73 8.42 24.80
N TYR A 70 1.88 9.12 24.78
CA TYR A 70 1.96 10.45 25.39
C TYR A 70 1.00 11.43 24.72
N LYS A 71 1.01 11.48 23.40
CA LYS A 71 0.23 12.43 22.60
C LYS A 71 -1.29 12.18 22.73
N LEU A 72 -1.69 10.90 22.73
CA LEU A 72 -3.09 10.53 22.92
C LEU A 72 -3.57 10.85 24.35
N VAL A 73 -2.75 10.54 25.37
CA VAL A 73 -3.10 10.81 26.77
C VAL A 73 -3.15 12.31 27.06
N LYS A 74 -2.20 13.10 26.56
CA LYS A 74 -2.12 14.54 26.79
C LYS A 74 -2.88 15.37 25.77
N LYS A 75 -3.51 14.76 24.76
CA LYS A 75 -4.24 15.43 23.67
C LYS A 75 -3.38 16.47 22.93
N GLU A 76 -2.08 16.18 22.78
CA GLU A 76 -1.16 17.03 22.04
C GLU A 76 -1.17 16.73 20.55
N LYS A 77 -0.99 17.76 19.72
CA LYS A 77 -0.87 17.60 18.27
C LYS A 77 0.47 16.99 17.88
N PHE A 78 0.47 16.19 16.81
CA PHE A 78 1.68 15.64 16.24
C PHE A 78 2.45 16.69 15.44
N ALA A 79 3.73 16.83 15.71
CA ALA A 79 4.63 17.63 14.90
C ALA A 79 5.14 16.81 13.71
N PHE A 80 5.61 17.47 12.67
CA PHE A 80 6.15 16.81 11.47
C PHE A 80 7.21 15.72 11.77
N PRO A 81 8.20 15.96 12.68
CA PRO A 81 9.17 14.91 13.03
C PRO A 81 8.52 13.66 13.67
N ASP A 82 7.48 13.82 14.48
CA ASP A 82 6.78 12.69 15.11
C ASP A 82 6.11 11.80 14.03
N ILE A 83 5.56 12.45 13.01
CA ILE A 83 4.93 11.80 11.86
C ILE A 83 5.98 11.01 11.04
N VAL A 84 7.12 11.64 10.76
CA VAL A 84 8.22 11.01 10.02
C VAL A 84 8.75 9.77 10.75
N LEU A 85 8.91 9.84 12.07
CA LEU A 85 9.38 8.69 12.85
C LEU A 85 8.37 7.54 12.86
N LEU A 86 7.07 7.84 12.94
CA LEU A 86 6.02 6.83 12.82
C LEU A 86 6.07 6.11 11.46
N LEU A 87 6.25 6.87 10.38
CA LEU A 87 6.43 6.32 9.03
C LEU A 87 7.67 5.45 8.94
N ILE A 88 8.83 5.96 9.38
CA ILE A 88 10.09 5.22 9.34
C ILE A 88 9.96 3.92 10.14
N ASN A 89 9.38 3.97 11.35
CA ASN A 89 9.15 2.78 12.17
C ASN A 89 8.32 1.72 11.44
N SER A 90 7.23 2.15 10.79
CA SER A 90 6.33 1.26 10.07
C SER A 90 7.00 0.64 8.83
N PHE A 91 7.77 1.42 8.07
CA PHE A 91 8.44 0.92 6.88
C PHE A 91 9.68 0.07 7.20
N ILE A 92 10.43 0.35 8.28
CA ILE A 92 11.50 -0.54 8.74
C ILE A 92 10.90 -1.89 9.16
N PHE A 93 9.85 -1.88 9.97
CA PHE A 93 9.17 -3.11 10.39
C PHE A 93 8.67 -3.92 9.21
N PHE A 94 7.99 -3.26 8.27
CA PHE A 94 7.48 -3.92 7.08
C PHE A 94 8.60 -4.44 6.19
N GLY A 95 9.60 -3.61 5.85
CA GLY A 95 10.67 -3.98 4.93
C GLY A 95 11.50 -5.17 5.44
N ILE A 96 11.95 -5.12 6.70
CA ILE A 96 12.72 -6.22 7.28
C ILE A 96 11.84 -7.44 7.52
N GLY A 97 10.61 -7.26 8.02
CA GLY A 97 9.68 -8.36 8.21
C GLY A 97 9.34 -9.07 6.91
N TYR A 98 9.19 -8.32 5.82
CA TYR A 98 8.99 -8.87 4.48
C TYR A 98 10.18 -9.73 4.04
N THR A 99 11.42 -9.22 4.14
CA THR A 99 12.62 -9.98 3.76
C THR A 99 12.80 -11.22 4.65
N LEU A 100 12.60 -11.10 5.97
CA LEU A 100 12.68 -12.23 6.90
C LEU A 100 11.71 -13.36 6.51
N LEU A 101 10.46 -13.02 6.21
CA LEU A 101 9.43 -14.00 5.86
C LEU A 101 9.63 -14.59 4.46
N ASN A 102 10.11 -13.77 3.51
CA ASN A 102 10.37 -14.19 2.13
C ASN A 102 11.52 -15.19 2.04
N ASP A 103 12.59 -14.96 2.82
CA ASP A 103 13.81 -15.76 2.77
C ASP A 103 13.71 -17.05 3.59
N HIS A 104 12.62 -17.28 4.29
CA HIS A 104 12.38 -18.47 5.08
C HIS A 104 11.33 -19.38 4.41
N GLU A 105 11.70 -20.62 4.08
CA GLU A 105 10.93 -21.54 3.24
C GLU A 105 9.50 -21.80 3.71
N THR A 106 9.25 -21.81 5.04
CA THR A 106 7.92 -22.12 5.58
C THR A 106 7.03 -20.90 5.75
N THR A 107 7.58 -19.69 5.72
CA THR A 107 6.85 -18.45 6.03
C THR A 107 6.60 -17.54 4.83
N ASN A 108 7.19 -17.84 3.67
CA ASN A 108 6.98 -17.07 2.46
C ASN A 108 5.50 -16.99 2.03
N GLN A 109 4.74 -18.07 2.29
CA GLN A 109 3.28 -18.11 2.03
C GLN A 109 2.48 -17.15 2.92
N LEU A 110 3.06 -16.65 4.02
CA LEU A 110 2.41 -15.74 4.97
C LEU A 110 2.67 -14.27 4.67
N LEU A 111 3.38 -13.94 3.59
CA LEU A 111 3.73 -12.56 3.24
C LEU A 111 2.52 -11.65 3.07
N GLY A 112 1.49 -12.10 2.36
CA GLY A 112 0.26 -11.33 2.19
C GLY A 112 -0.48 -11.14 3.51
N LEU A 113 -0.54 -12.20 4.36
CA LEU A 113 -1.11 -12.09 5.70
C LEU A 113 -0.33 -11.09 6.56
N PHE A 114 1.00 -11.13 6.54
CA PHE A 114 1.84 -10.17 7.25
C PHE A 114 1.57 -8.74 6.79
N THR A 115 1.48 -8.52 5.48
CA THR A 115 1.19 -7.19 4.91
C THR A 115 -0.20 -6.71 5.31
N LEU A 116 -1.20 -7.60 5.28
CA LEU A 116 -2.55 -7.29 5.72
C LEU A 116 -2.63 -6.98 7.22
N LEU A 117 -1.88 -7.71 8.06
CA LEU A 117 -1.78 -7.43 9.49
C LEU A 117 -1.19 -6.03 9.76
N ASN A 118 -0.22 -5.58 8.97
CA ASN A 118 0.26 -4.19 9.04
C ASN A 118 -0.88 -3.19 8.76
N ALA A 119 -1.67 -3.42 7.70
CA ALA A 119 -2.83 -2.58 7.43
C ALA A 119 -3.83 -2.57 8.60
N ILE A 120 -4.12 -3.72 9.20
CA ILE A 120 -5.04 -3.86 10.34
C ILE A 120 -4.53 -3.09 11.56
N VAL A 121 -3.24 -3.16 11.89
CA VAL A 121 -2.65 -2.40 13.01
C VAL A 121 -2.87 -0.90 12.81
N HIS A 122 -2.55 -0.38 11.63
CA HIS A 122 -2.76 1.04 11.33
C HIS A 122 -4.24 1.44 11.30
N PHE A 123 -5.11 0.55 10.82
CA PHE A 123 -6.56 0.75 10.83
C PHE A 123 -7.10 0.86 12.27
N MET A 124 -6.70 -0.04 13.16
CA MET A 124 -7.10 0.01 14.57
C MET A 124 -6.70 1.34 15.22
N VAL A 125 -5.48 1.80 14.98
CA VAL A 125 -5.00 3.08 15.49
C VAL A 125 -5.79 4.25 14.89
N SER A 126 -6.05 4.23 13.58
CA SER A 126 -6.90 5.24 12.91
C SER A 126 -8.29 5.30 13.53
N ALA A 127 -8.91 4.13 13.78
CA ALA A 127 -10.22 4.03 14.41
C ALA A 127 -10.24 4.57 15.85
N VAL A 128 -9.18 4.31 16.63
CA VAL A 128 -9.05 4.86 18.00
C VAL A 128 -8.93 6.39 17.96
N ILE A 129 -8.07 6.93 17.10
CA ILE A 129 -7.89 8.39 16.92
C ILE A 129 -9.21 9.05 16.55
N TYR A 130 -9.95 8.46 15.62
CA TYR A 130 -11.25 8.96 15.18
C TYR A 130 -12.29 8.94 16.31
N ARG A 131 -12.44 7.81 17.02
CA ARG A 131 -13.41 7.64 18.11
C ARG A 131 -13.16 8.57 19.30
N GLN A 132 -11.90 8.80 19.63
CA GLN A 132 -11.54 9.66 20.77
C GLN A 132 -11.66 11.16 20.46
N LYS A 133 -12.05 11.53 19.25
CA LYS A 133 -12.07 12.93 18.75
C LYS A 133 -10.75 13.67 18.98
N LEU A 134 -9.68 12.93 19.11
CA LEU A 134 -8.30 13.40 19.25
C LEU A 134 -7.75 13.83 17.91
N ALA A 135 -8.59 14.32 17.04
CA ALA A 135 -8.30 14.59 15.65
C ALA A 135 -7.22 15.67 15.48
N ASP A 136 -6.00 15.27 15.67
CA ASP A 136 -4.95 15.80 14.83
C ASP A 136 -5.23 15.27 13.41
N ARG A 137 -5.81 16.14 12.60
CA ARG A 137 -6.22 15.83 11.24
C ARG A 137 -5.08 15.23 10.42
N ASN A 138 -3.84 15.65 10.72
CA ASN A 138 -2.65 15.18 10.05
C ASN A 138 -2.30 13.74 10.42
N LEU A 139 -2.37 13.37 11.69
CA LEU A 139 -2.14 12.01 12.14
C LEU A 139 -3.20 11.05 11.58
N PHE A 140 -4.48 11.45 11.61
CA PHE A 140 -5.54 10.63 11.04
C PHE A 140 -5.31 10.33 9.56
N TYR A 141 -4.97 11.35 8.76
CA TYR A 141 -4.67 11.16 7.35
C TYR A 141 -3.40 10.32 7.12
N LEU A 142 -2.40 10.48 7.96
CA LEU A 142 -1.19 9.66 7.88
C LEU A 142 -1.49 8.18 8.11
N VAL A 143 -2.14 7.86 9.24
CA VAL A 143 -2.39 6.46 9.61
C VAL A 143 -3.38 5.83 8.63
N SER A 144 -4.41 6.56 8.18
CA SER A 144 -5.30 6.09 7.12
C SER A 144 -4.57 5.89 5.79
N GLY A 145 -3.60 6.75 5.47
CA GLY A 145 -2.73 6.60 4.30
C GLY A 145 -1.88 5.32 4.40
N LEU A 146 -1.32 5.01 5.57
CA LEU A 146 -0.59 3.74 5.79
C LEU A 146 -1.49 2.51 5.62
N VAL A 147 -2.73 2.56 6.11
CA VAL A 147 -3.71 1.48 5.88
C VAL A 147 -3.88 1.21 4.39
N LEU A 148 -4.16 2.25 3.62
CA LEU A 148 -4.32 2.13 2.17
C LEU A 148 -3.04 1.63 1.49
N THR A 149 -1.88 2.17 1.87
CA THR A 149 -0.58 1.73 1.32
C THR A 149 -0.35 0.24 1.56
N PHE A 150 -0.58 -0.26 2.76
CA PHE A 150 -0.38 -1.68 3.06
C PHE A 150 -1.44 -2.58 2.41
N ILE A 151 -2.69 -2.14 2.24
CA ILE A 151 -3.69 -2.87 1.46
C ILE A 151 -3.24 -2.96 0.00
N THR A 152 -2.85 -1.85 -0.61
CA THR A 152 -2.36 -1.80 -1.99
C THR A 152 -1.16 -2.72 -2.21
N ILE A 153 -0.20 -2.77 -1.26
CA ILE A 153 0.98 -3.64 -1.33
C ILE A 153 0.61 -5.12 -1.09
N ALA A 154 -0.35 -5.40 -0.20
CA ALA A 154 -0.76 -6.78 0.09
C ALA A 154 -1.31 -7.51 -1.15
N ILE A 155 -1.91 -6.77 -2.07
CA ILE A 155 -2.50 -7.33 -3.30
C ILE A 155 -1.43 -8.06 -4.13
N PRO A 156 -0.35 -7.42 -4.64
CA PRO A 156 0.66 -8.10 -5.45
C PRO A 156 1.56 -9.05 -4.64
N VAL A 157 1.61 -8.89 -3.33
CA VAL A 157 2.36 -9.81 -2.45
C VAL A 157 1.67 -11.17 -2.33
N GLN A 158 0.34 -11.19 -2.32
CA GLN A 158 -0.44 -12.42 -2.14
C GLN A 158 -1.02 -12.98 -3.44
N LEU A 159 -1.25 -12.14 -4.42
CA LEU A 159 -1.97 -12.47 -5.64
C LEU A 159 -1.08 -12.23 -6.86
N ASN A 160 -1.35 -12.96 -7.93
CA ASN A 160 -0.63 -12.87 -9.18
C ASN A 160 -1.58 -12.57 -10.36
N GLY A 161 -1.00 -12.00 -11.43
CA GLY A 161 -1.68 -11.79 -12.71
C GLY A 161 -2.94 -10.94 -12.60
N ASN A 162 -3.99 -11.34 -13.28
CA ASN A 162 -5.24 -10.59 -13.43
C ASN A 162 -5.87 -10.11 -12.12
N TRP A 163 -5.69 -10.81 -11.01
CA TRP A 163 -6.22 -10.40 -9.71
C TRP A 163 -5.60 -9.10 -9.20
N VAL A 164 -4.32 -8.90 -9.43
CA VAL A 164 -3.62 -7.66 -9.06
C VAL A 164 -4.24 -6.48 -9.81
N THR A 165 -4.37 -6.62 -11.12
CA THR A 165 -4.98 -5.61 -12.01
C THR A 165 -6.39 -5.26 -11.59
N LEU A 166 -7.24 -6.28 -11.35
CA LEU A 166 -8.64 -6.09 -10.99
C LEU A 166 -8.81 -5.41 -9.63
N LEU A 167 -8.05 -5.81 -8.63
CA LEU A 167 -8.16 -5.21 -7.30
C LEU A 167 -7.61 -3.78 -7.29
N TRP A 168 -6.51 -3.51 -7.96
CA TRP A 168 -5.99 -2.14 -8.06
C TRP A 168 -6.94 -1.20 -8.81
N VAL A 169 -7.56 -1.64 -9.91
CA VAL A 169 -8.53 -0.80 -10.62
C VAL A 169 -9.81 -0.60 -9.82
N ALA A 170 -10.26 -1.62 -9.07
CA ALA A 170 -11.41 -1.49 -8.19
C ALA A 170 -11.14 -0.53 -7.02
N GLU A 171 -9.95 -0.62 -6.39
CA GLU A 171 -9.51 0.31 -5.35
C GLU A 171 -9.38 1.73 -5.90
N ALA A 172 -8.81 1.90 -7.11
CA ALA A 172 -8.73 3.18 -7.79
C ALA A 172 -10.11 3.81 -8.02
N ALA A 173 -11.07 3.02 -8.51
CA ALA A 173 -12.44 3.48 -8.76
C ALA A 173 -13.15 3.87 -7.47
N LEU A 174 -12.98 3.08 -6.40
CA LEU A 174 -13.53 3.36 -5.08
C LEU A 174 -12.97 4.66 -4.49
N LEU A 175 -11.63 4.82 -4.49
CA LEU A 175 -10.99 6.01 -3.94
C LEU A 175 -11.33 7.27 -4.77
N PHE A 176 -11.41 7.14 -6.09
CA PHE A 176 -11.84 8.24 -6.95
C PHE A 176 -13.28 8.65 -6.65
N TRP A 177 -14.17 7.69 -6.49
CA TRP A 177 -15.57 7.93 -6.13
C TRP A 177 -15.70 8.62 -4.78
N ILE A 178 -15.02 8.12 -3.73
CA ILE A 178 -15.02 8.74 -2.40
C ILE A 178 -14.41 10.15 -2.48
N GLY A 179 -13.27 10.31 -3.14
CA GLY A 179 -12.57 11.59 -3.32
C GLY A 179 -13.46 12.66 -3.91
N ARG A 180 -14.23 12.29 -4.97
CA ARG A 180 -15.15 13.20 -5.66
C ARG A 180 -16.43 13.46 -4.89
N THR A 181 -17.08 12.42 -4.36
CA THR A 181 -18.39 12.57 -3.69
C THR A 181 -18.27 13.21 -2.30
N GLN A 182 -17.19 12.92 -1.57
CA GLN A 182 -16.93 13.48 -0.24
C GLN A 182 -16.02 14.72 -0.28
N ASN A 183 -15.58 15.15 -1.47
CA ASN A 183 -14.67 16.29 -1.66
C ASN A 183 -13.38 16.17 -0.84
N VAL A 184 -12.76 14.95 -0.83
CA VAL A 184 -11.54 14.66 -0.09
C VAL A 184 -10.34 14.54 -1.04
N PRO A 185 -9.46 15.57 -1.09
CA PRO A 185 -8.35 15.60 -2.06
C PRO A 185 -7.37 14.45 -1.96
N VAL A 186 -7.16 13.90 -0.77
CA VAL A 186 -6.20 12.82 -0.53
C VAL A 186 -6.61 11.54 -1.26
N TYR A 187 -7.88 11.15 -1.18
CA TYR A 187 -8.38 9.95 -1.86
C TYR A 187 -8.33 10.07 -3.37
N GLU A 188 -8.67 11.24 -3.91
CA GLU A 188 -8.54 11.48 -5.35
C GLU A 188 -7.08 11.41 -5.83
N LYS A 189 -6.10 11.91 -5.05
CA LYS A 189 -4.67 11.75 -5.39
C LYS A 189 -4.21 10.30 -5.37
N LEU A 190 -4.60 9.54 -4.34
CA LEU A 190 -4.23 8.13 -4.21
C LEU A 190 -4.83 7.31 -5.36
N SER A 191 -6.06 7.63 -5.78
CA SER A 191 -6.66 6.96 -6.93
C SER A 191 -5.87 7.14 -8.24
N TYR A 192 -5.21 8.28 -8.45
CA TYR A 192 -4.38 8.49 -9.64
C TYR A 192 -3.16 7.57 -9.68
N ILE A 193 -2.52 7.35 -8.53
CA ILE A 193 -1.40 6.40 -8.41
C ILE A 193 -1.90 4.99 -8.72
N LEU A 194 -3.03 4.58 -8.14
CA LEU A 194 -3.63 3.27 -8.39
C LEU A 194 -4.07 3.07 -9.83
N MET A 195 -4.63 4.10 -10.48
CA MET A 195 -4.95 4.06 -11.91
C MET A 195 -3.72 3.76 -12.75
N MET A 196 -2.57 4.38 -12.42
CA MET A 196 -1.31 4.12 -13.12
C MET A 196 -0.79 2.71 -12.84
N LEU A 197 -0.80 2.26 -11.59
CA LEU A 197 -0.41 0.90 -11.22
C LEU A 197 -1.27 -0.15 -11.93
N ALA A 198 -2.60 0.01 -11.91
CA ALA A 198 -3.53 -0.87 -12.60
C ALA A 198 -3.33 -0.87 -14.12
N PHE A 199 -3.02 0.28 -14.71
CA PHE A 199 -2.74 0.39 -16.15
C PHE A 199 -1.46 -0.35 -16.53
N PHE A 200 -0.37 -0.19 -15.78
CA PHE A 200 0.85 -0.95 -16.04
C PHE A 200 0.67 -2.45 -15.76
N SER A 201 -0.12 -2.80 -14.75
CA SER A 201 -0.43 -4.20 -14.44
C SER A 201 -1.17 -4.89 -15.60
N ILE A 202 -2.20 -4.26 -16.21
CA ILE A 202 -2.90 -4.86 -17.35
C ILE A 202 -2.00 -5.01 -18.56
N LEU A 203 -1.09 -4.06 -18.80
CA LEU A 203 -0.10 -4.17 -19.88
C LEU A 203 0.84 -5.36 -19.66
N GLN A 204 1.28 -5.56 -18.42
CA GLN A 204 2.11 -6.71 -18.03
C GLN A 204 1.33 -8.03 -18.18
N ASP A 205 0.06 -8.08 -17.77
CA ASP A 205 -0.80 -9.26 -17.92
C ASP A 205 -0.93 -9.63 -19.40
N TRP A 206 -1.20 -8.67 -20.27
CA TRP A 206 -1.27 -8.91 -21.71
C TRP A 206 0.08 -9.40 -22.28
N GLY A 207 1.18 -8.76 -21.88
CA GLY A 207 2.52 -9.15 -22.32
C GLY A 207 2.89 -10.57 -21.90
N SER A 208 2.60 -10.96 -20.67
CA SER A 208 2.93 -12.29 -20.16
C SER A 208 2.08 -13.41 -20.78
N VAL A 209 0.79 -13.16 -20.97
CA VAL A 209 -0.15 -14.18 -21.43
C VAL A 209 -0.12 -14.36 -22.95
N TYR A 210 -0.27 -13.27 -23.70
CA TYR A 210 -0.41 -13.36 -25.16
C TYR A 210 0.95 -13.46 -25.88
N TYR A 211 2.05 -12.97 -25.30
CA TYR A 211 3.39 -13.16 -25.85
C TYR A 211 3.89 -14.60 -25.65
N SER A 212 3.65 -15.19 -24.49
CA SER A 212 4.02 -16.60 -24.24
C SER A 212 3.28 -17.57 -25.15
N TYR A 213 2.07 -17.22 -25.56
CA TYR A 213 1.30 -18.00 -26.52
C TYR A 213 2.00 -18.20 -27.88
N TYR A 214 2.76 -17.20 -28.36
CA TYR A 214 3.49 -17.27 -29.63
C TYR A 214 4.84 -17.99 -29.52
N THR A 215 5.37 -18.19 -28.32
CA THR A 215 6.74 -18.74 -28.10
C THR A 215 6.77 -20.15 -27.51
N GLU A 216 5.68 -20.60 -26.88
CA GLU A 216 5.61 -21.89 -26.21
C GLU A 216 4.49 -22.78 -26.78
N ALA A 217 4.62 -24.09 -26.54
CA ALA A 217 3.93 -25.22 -27.14
C ALA A 217 2.39 -25.10 -27.37
N PRO A 218 1.84 -25.85 -28.33
CA PRO A 218 0.43 -25.77 -28.80
C PRO A 218 -0.64 -26.13 -27.76
N ASP A 219 -0.29 -26.55 -26.54
CA ASP A 219 -1.24 -26.92 -25.49
C ASP A 219 -1.79 -25.73 -24.68
N SER A 220 -1.28 -24.49 -24.88
CA SER A 220 -1.72 -23.27 -24.19
C SER A 220 -2.76 -22.46 -24.97
N ARG A 221 -3.61 -23.09 -25.78
CA ARG A 221 -4.59 -22.39 -26.62
C ARG A 221 -5.61 -21.62 -25.76
N ILE A 222 -5.57 -20.29 -25.93
CA ILE A 222 -6.55 -19.40 -25.32
C ILE A 222 -7.77 -19.32 -26.23
N THR A 223 -8.96 -19.64 -25.71
CA THR A 223 -10.20 -19.45 -26.48
C THR A 223 -10.47 -17.95 -26.67
N PRO A 224 -10.45 -17.40 -27.88
CA PRO A 224 -10.67 -15.98 -28.09
C PRO A 224 -12.02 -15.53 -27.55
N LEU A 225 -12.08 -14.35 -26.94
CA LEU A 225 -13.24 -13.72 -26.31
C LEU A 225 -13.81 -14.46 -25.07
N PHE A 226 -13.63 -15.77 -24.96
CA PHE A 226 -14.15 -16.58 -23.84
C PHE A 226 -13.01 -17.06 -22.93
N ASN A 227 -12.19 -16.14 -22.45
CA ASN A 227 -11.10 -16.40 -21.52
C ASN A 227 -11.10 -15.42 -20.35
N ILE A 228 -10.40 -15.80 -19.28
CA ILE A 228 -10.33 -15.01 -18.05
C ILE A 228 -9.59 -13.66 -18.26
N HIS A 229 -8.65 -13.60 -19.19
CA HIS A 229 -7.85 -12.42 -19.48
C HIS A 229 -8.66 -11.35 -20.21
N PHE A 230 -9.50 -11.76 -21.16
CA PHE A 230 -10.46 -10.86 -21.82
C PHE A 230 -11.52 -10.37 -20.82
N LEU A 231 -12.06 -11.25 -19.98
CA LEU A 231 -12.98 -10.84 -18.92
C LEU A 231 -12.36 -9.81 -17.99
N SER A 232 -11.11 -10.01 -17.60
CA SER A 232 -10.35 -9.04 -16.77
C SER A 232 -10.21 -7.70 -17.49
N SER A 233 -9.93 -7.71 -18.78
CA SER A 233 -9.87 -6.50 -19.62
C SER A 233 -11.20 -5.78 -19.67
N LEU A 234 -12.32 -6.48 -19.81
CA LEU A 234 -13.66 -5.89 -19.78
C LEU A 234 -14.02 -5.27 -18.43
N LEU A 235 -13.64 -5.93 -17.32
CA LEU A 235 -13.85 -5.39 -15.98
C LEU A 235 -13.00 -4.14 -15.74
N PHE A 236 -11.75 -4.14 -16.21
CA PHE A 236 -10.88 -2.96 -16.18
C PHE A 236 -11.49 -1.78 -16.98
N ILE A 237 -11.94 -2.03 -18.22
CA ILE A 237 -12.60 -1.05 -19.07
C ILE A 237 -13.87 -0.50 -18.38
N SER A 238 -14.65 -1.36 -17.74
CA SER A 238 -15.87 -0.98 -17.01
C SER A 238 -15.55 -0.06 -15.84
N ALA A 239 -14.50 -0.36 -15.07
CA ALA A 239 -14.04 0.48 -13.97
C ALA A 239 -13.55 1.85 -14.47
N PHE A 240 -12.74 1.89 -15.53
CA PHE A 240 -12.30 3.16 -16.13
C PHE A 240 -13.45 3.92 -16.80
N GLY A 241 -14.43 3.23 -17.36
CA GLY A 241 -15.68 3.83 -17.84
C GLY A 241 -16.44 4.55 -16.73
N PHE A 242 -16.58 3.88 -15.55
CA PHE A 242 -17.17 4.49 -14.37
C PHE A 242 -16.37 5.71 -13.87
N ILE A 243 -15.04 5.60 -13.79
CA ILE A 243 -14.15 6.72 -13.42
C ILE A 243 -14.31 7.88 -14.40
N ASN A 244 -14.36 7.60 -15.71
CA ASN A 244 -14.53 8.63 -16.74
C ASN A 244 -15.90 9.32 -16.65
N MET A 245 -16.97 8.54 -16.44
CA MET A 245 -18.32 9.08 -16.24
C MET A 245 -18.35 10.02 -15.01
N LEU A 246 -17.74 9.62 -13.92
CA LEU A 246 -17.67 10.43 -12.73
C LEU A 246 -16.78 11.67 -12.90
N ASN A 247 -15.69 11.57 -13.67
CA ASN A 247 -14.81 12.69 -13.98
C ASN A 247 -15.50 13.79 -14.80
N GLN A 248 -16.42 13.39 -15.67
CA GLN A 248 -17.21 14.33 -16.50
C GLN A 248 -18.43 14.90 -15.76
N ASN A 249 -18.79 14.34 -14.61
CA ASN A 249 -19.98 14.73 -13.88
C ASN A 249 -19.80 16.07 -13.14
N LYS A 250 -20.51 17.09 -13.59
CA LYS A 250 -20.46 18.44 -13.00
C LYS A 250 -20.95 18.50 -11.53
N LYS A 251 -21.73 17.50 -11.09
CA LYS A 251 -22.22 17.43 -9.70
C LYS A 251 -21.11 17.15 -8.69
N TYR A 252 -20.04 16.47 -9.15
CA TYR A 252 -18.90 16.07 -8.31
C TYR A 252 -17.60 16.64 -8.86
N PRO A 253 -17.37 17.97 -8.71
CA PRO A 253 -16.17 18.62 -9.24
C PRO A 253 -14.93 18.10 -8.51
N SER A 254 -13.77 18.16 -9.18
CA SER A 254 -12.51 17.80 -8.54
C SER A 254 -12.16 18.78 -7.42
N PRO A 255 -11.71 18.30 -6.25
CA PRO A 255 -11.10 19.15 -5.22
C PRO A 255 -9.89 19.95 -5.73
N PHE A 256 -9.34 19.60 -6.88
CA PHE A 256 -8.16 20.27 -7.52
C PHE A 256 -8.52 21.24 -8.64
N VAL A 257 -9.75 21.70 -8.74
CA VAL A 257 -10.18 22.65 -9.79
C VAL A 257 -9.25 23.88 -9.88
N SER A 258 -8.72 24.34 -8.76
CA SER A 258 -7.74 25.45 -8.70
C SER A 258 -6.39 25.13 -9.36
N LYS A 259 -6.02 23.84 -9.49
CA LYS A 259 -4.78 23.38 -10.11
C LYS A 259 -5.02 23.01 -11.59
N LYS A 260 -5.09 24.01 -12.45
CA LYS A 260 -5.41 23.87 -13.89
C LYS A 260 -4.60 22.79 -14.63
N ILE A 261 -3.33 22.56 -14.25
CA ILE A 261 -2.46 21.57 -14.90
C ILE A 261 -2.94 20.15 -14.57
N ILE A 262 -3.15 19.85 -13.28
CA ILE A 262 -3.60 18.51 -12.85
C ILE A 262 -4.95 18.18 -13.45
N SER A 263 -5.89 19.13 -13.42
CA SER A 263 -7.23 18.95 -14.00
C SER A 263 -7.18 18.66 -15.51
N LYS A 264 -6.31 19.33 -16.26
CA LYS A 264 -6.13 19.08 -17.71
C LYS A 264 -5.51 17.70 -17.96
N VAL A 265 -4.47 17.32 -17.21
CA VAL A 265 -3.82 16.00 -17.34
C VAL A 265 -4.81 14.89 -17.05
N VAL A 266 -5.57 14.98 -15.97
CA VAL A 266 -6.57 13.98 -15.59
C VAL A 266 -7.71 13.89 -16.62
N ALA A 267 -8.20 15.04 -17.11
CA ALA A 267 -9.24 15.09 -18.12
C ALA A 267 -8.83 14.44 -19.46
N PHE A 268 -7.54 14.43 -19.77
CA PHE A 268 -6.98 13.75 -20.94
C PHE A 268 -6.62 12.28 -20.65
N ALA A 269 -5.93 12.01 -19.54
CA ALA A 269 -5.37 10.70 -19.25
C ALA A 269 -6.45 9.62 -19.04
N ILE A 270 -7.53 9.94 -18.32
CA ILE A 270 -8.58 8.96 -18.04
C ILE A 270 -9.25 8.45 -19.34
N PRO A 271 -9.78 9.31 -20.23
CA PRO A 271 -10.35 8.83 -21.49
C PRO A 271 -9.30 8.22 -22.42
N ALA A 272 -8.05 8.68 -22.41
CA ALA A 272 -6.98 8.10 -23.21
C ALA A 272 -6.68 6.65 -22.80
N ILE A 273 -6.54 6.37 -21.50
CA ILE A 273 -6.37 5.01 -20.96
C ILE A 273 -7.58 4.14 -21.32
N LEU A 274 -8.79 4.66 -21.14
CA LEU A 274 -10.03 3.94 -21.47
C LEU A 274 -10.08 3.54 -22.95
N LEU A 275 -9.82 4.46 -23.85
CA LEU A 275 -9.84 4.18 -25.30
C LEU A 275 -8.72 3.26 -25.73
N PHE A 276 -7.52 3.44 -25.17
CA PHE A 276 -6.38 2.58 -25.43
C PHE A 276 -6.66 1.15 -24.99
N THR A 277 -7.14 0.95 -23.75
CA THR A 277 -7.41 -0.39 -23.22
C THR A 277 -8.58 -1.06 -23.96
N LEU A 278 -9.62 -0.30 -24.34
CA LEU A 278 -10.71 -0.80 -25.16
C LEU A 278 -10.20 -1.31 -26.52
N TYR A 279 -9.41 -0.49 -27.22
CA TYR A 279 -8.84 -0.88 -28.52
C TYR A 279 -7.93 -2.11 -28.42
N TYR A 280 -6.99 -2.08 -27.46
CA TYR A 280 -5.99 -3.16 -27.33
C TYR A 280 -6.62 -4.47 -26.88
N ALA A 281 -7.57 -4.48 -25.95
CA ALA A 281 -8.24 -5.68 -25.51
C ALA A 281 -8.90 -6.45 -26.68
N PHE A 282 -9.64 -5.75 -27.55
CA PHE A 282 -10.23 -6.38 -28.72
C PHE A 282 -9.20 -6.73 -29.80
N ARG A 283 -8.21 -5.88 -30.03
CA ARG A 283 -7.15 -6.13 -31.00
C ARG A 283 -6.40 -7.44 -30.70
N ILE A 284 -5.99 -7.64 -29.44
CA ILE A 284 -5.23 -8.83 -29.02
C ILE A 284 -6.08 -10.10 -29.22
N GLU A 285 -7.36 -10.07 -28.89
CA GLU A 285 -8.26 -11.20 -29.07
C GLU A 285 -8.47 -11.56 -30.55
N ILE A 286 -8.63 -10.53 -31.41
CA ILE A 286 -8.73 -10.73 -32.87
C ILE A 286 -7.42 -11.30 -33.43
N GLU A 287 -6.28 -10.76 -33.00
CA GLU A 287 -4.96 -11.23 -33.42
C GLU A 287 -4.75 -12.70 -32.97
N THR A 288 -5.16 -13.06 -31.76
CA THR A 288 -5.11 -14.43 -31.27
C THR A 288 -6.01 -15.38 -32.10
N TYR A 289 -7.21 -14.92 -32.49
CA TYR A 289 -8.08 -15.70 -33.34
C TYR A 289 -7.48 -15.98 -34.74
N TRP A 290 -6.81 -15.00 -35.36
CA TRP A 290 -6.21 -15.16 -36.68
C TRP A 290 -4.90 -15.98 -36.67
N ASN A 291 -4.23 -16.08 -35.53
CA ASN A 291 -2.97 -16.80 -35.38
C ASN A 291 -3.17 -18.25 -34.87
N GLN A 292 -4.41 -18.68 -34.60
CA GLN A 292 -4.81 -20.07 -34.32
C GLN A 292 -5.17 -20.86 -35.55
#